data_5b3f4e5dbcdc1469d2c67c1ced6dca55
#
_entry.id   5b3f4e5dbcdc1469d2c67c1ced6dca55
#
_cell.length_a   1.000
_cell.length_b   1.000
_cell.length_c   1.000
_cell.angle_alpha   90.00
_cell.angle_beta   90.00
_cell.angle_gamma   90.00
#
_symmetry.space_group_name_H-M   'P 1'
#
loop_
_entity.id
_entity.type
_entity.pdbx_description
1 polymer ?
#
loop_
_entity_poly.entity_id
_entity_poly.type
_entity_poly.pdbx_seq_one_letter_code
_entity_poly.pdbx_strand_id
1 'polypeptide(L)'
;MKDPCSCGRVATFEACCGRYLGTGVPAPDAESLMRSRYAAFVRRHAAHLLATWHVSTRPASMDFDEGVKWLGLEVKRHTPIDAAHAEVEFVARSRLQGRGQRMHERSRFVCEDGHWLYVDGDLL
;
A
#
# COMPACT_ATOMS: atom_id res chain seq x y z
N MET A 1 21.04 -1.08 14.02
CA MET A 1 20.09 -2.08 13.55
C MET A 1 19.12 -1.47 12.55
N LYS A 2 18.80 -2.23 11.52
CA LYS A 2 17.84 -1.77 10.53
C LYS A 2 16.43 -2.12 10.96
N ASP A 3 15.49 -1.22 10.69
CA ASP A 3 14.10 -1.42 11.07
C ASP A 3 13.44 -2.51 10.19
N PRO A 4 12.62 -3.38 10.78
CA PRO A 4 11.83 -4.30 9.99
C PRO A 4 10.79 -3.53 9.16
N CYS A 5 10.43 -4.08 7.99
CA CYS A 5 9.41 -3.44 7.16
C CYS A 5 8.03 -3.58 7.80
N SER A 6 7.28 -2.49 7.84
CA SER A 6 5.92 -2.46 8.41
C SER A 6 4.90 -3.24 7.57
N CYS A 7 5.25 -3.62 6.34
CA CYS A 7 4.30 -4.25 5.42
C CYS A 7 4.00 -5.73 5.72
N GLY A 8 4.66 -6.32 6.70
CA GLY A 8 4.45 -7.70 7.11
C GLY A 8 5.40 -8.72 6.47
N ARG A 9 6.19 -8.34 5.48
CA ARG A 9 7.22 -9.23 4.95
C ARG A 9 8.40 -9.33 5.91
N VAL A 10 9.06 -10.48 5.92
CA VAL A 10 10.24 -10.71 6.77
C VAL A 10 11.47 -10.12 6.06
N ALA A 11 11.64 -8.81 6.19
CA ALA A 11 12.75 -8.07 5.58
C ALA A 11 12.89 -6.73 6.30
N THR A 12 14.06 -6.11 6.16
CA THR A 12 14.22 -4.73 6.62
C THR A 12 13.46 -3.78 5.68
N PHE A 13 13.09 -2.62 6.18
CA PHE A 13 12.43 -1.62 5.34
C PHE A 13 13.26 -1.29 4.10
N GLU A 14 14.56 -1.08 4.26
CA GLU A 14 15.46 -0.74 3.15
C GLU A 14 15.52 -1.83 2.08
N ALA A 15 15.46 -3.08 2.48
CA ALA A 15 15.49 -4.22 1.56
C ALA A 15 14.10 -4.59 1.02
N CYS A 16 13.04 -3.93 1.48
CA CYS A 16 11.67 -4.21 1.14
C CYS A 16 11.00 -2.97 0.55
N CYS A 17 10.04 -2.35 1.26
CA CYS A 17 9.29 -1.22 0.73
C CYS A 17 10.13 0.03 0.52
N GLY A 18 11.22 0.19 1.25
CA GLY A 18 12.14 1.31 1.05
C GLY A 18 12.74 1.38 -0.35
N ARG A 19 12.71 0.27 -1.09
CA ARG A 19 13.16 0.26 -2.49
C ARG A 19 12.24 1.07 -3.41
N TYR A 20 11.00 1.31 -2.98
CA TYR A 20 9.97 1.92 -3.83
C TYR A 20 9.53 3.31 -3.36
N LEU A 21 9.57 3.59 -2.06
CA LEU A 21 9.07 4.86 -1.52
C LEU A 21 9.92 6.03 -1.99
N GLY A 22 9.34 6.86 -2.86
CA GLY A 22 9.99 8.07 -3.33
C GLY A 22 11.18 7.87 -4.25
N THR A 23 11.41 6.65 -4.74
CA THR A 23 12.61 6.33 -5.51
C THR A 23 12.37 6.29 -7.02
N GLY A 24 11.11 6.21 -7.46
CA GLY A 24 10.77 6.02 -8.86
C GLY A 24 10.96 4.59 -9.36
N VAL A 25 11.45 3.68 -8.51
CA VAL A 25 11.60 2.26 -8.88
C VAL A 25 10.23 1.59 -8.87
N PRO A 26 9.80 0.98 -9.99
CA PRO A 26 8.49 0.34 -10.04
C PRO A 26 8.48 -0.96 -9.23
N ALA A 27 7.37 -1.22 -8.53
CA ALA A 27 7.17 -2.48 -7.85
C ALA A 27 6.95 -3.58 -8.90
N PRO A 28 7.43 -4.81 -8.65
CA PRO A 28 7.36 -5.89 -9.66
C PRO A 28 5.95 -6.45 -9.85
N ASP A 29 5.06 -6.27 -8.87
CA ASP A 29 3.69 -6.77 -8.93
C ASP A 29 2.77 -5.92 -8.05
N ALA A 30 1.46 -6.17 -8.15
CA ALA A 30 0.47 -5.42 -7.40
C ALA A 30 0.57 -5.64 -5.90
N GLU A 31 0.94 -6.84 -5.46
CA GLU A 31 1.12 -7.11 -4.03
C GLU A 31 2.26 -6.26 -3.45
N SER A 32 3.39 -6.19 -4.13
CA SER A 32 4.53 -5.38 -3.69
C SER A 32 4.18 -3.90 -3.67
N LEU A 33 3.41 -3.44 -4.68
CA LEU A 33 2.92 -2.07 -4.68
C LEU A 33 2.00 -1.81 -3.49
N MET A 34 1.04 -2.71 -3.24
CA MET A 34 0.11 -2.56 -2.12
C MET A 34 0.86 -2.49 -0.79
N ARG A 35 1.86 -3.36 -0.59
CA ARG A 35 2.67 -3.35 0.62
C ARG A 35 3.45 -2.04 0.77
N SER A 36 3.97 -1.48 -0.33
CA SER A 36 4.68 -0.20 -0.29
C SER A 36 3.74 0.95 0.05
N ARG A 37 2.49 0.88 -0.39
CA ARG A 37 1.49 1.90 -0.06
C ARG A 37 1.12 1.85 1.41
N TYR A 38 1.00 0.64 2.01
CA TYR A 38 0.81 0.52 3.45
C TYR A 38 1.98 1.15 4.22
N ALA A 39 3.21 0.85 3.81
CA ALA A 39 4.39 1.46 4.44
C ALA A 39 4.38 2.98 4.29
N ALA A 40 3.86 3.50 3.17
CA ALA A 40 3.73 4.93 2.95
C ALA A 40 2.71 5.56 3.90
N PHE A 41 1.61 4.86 4.22
CA PHE A 41 0.68 5.31 5.26
C PHE A 41 1.35 5.36 6.62
N VAL A 42 2.09 4.32 6.98
CA VAL A 42 2.81 4.26 8.26
C VAL A 42 3.80 5.41 8.39
N ARG A 43 4.50 5.73 7.31
CA ARG A 43 5.53 6.77 7.29
C ARG A 43 5.02 8.14 6.87
N ARG A 44 3.72 8.25 6.55
CA ARG A 44 3.08 9.49 6.08
C ARG A 44 3.76 10.05 4.84
N HIS A 45 4.06 9.17 3.89
CA HIS A 45 4.73 9.52 2.64
C HIS A 45 3.69 9.82 1.55
N ALA A 46 3.10 11.02 1.58
CA ALA A 46 2.01 11.41 0.68
C ALA A 46 2.41 11.34 -0.78
N ALA A 47 3.64 11.75 -1.12
CA ALA A 47 4.10 11.77 -2.51
C ALA A 47 4.06 10.37 -3.15
N HIS A 48 4.47 9.33 -2.41
CA HIS A 48 4.42 7.96 -2.93
C HIS A 48 2.98 7.50 -3.15
N LEU A 49 2.08 7.82 -2.21
CA LEU A 49 0.67 7.44 -2.34
C LEU A 49 0.04 8.08 -3.58
N LEU A 50 0.30 9.37 -3.80
CA LEU A 50 -0.24 10.08 -4.97
C LEU A 50 0.39 9.59 -6.27
N ALA A 51 1.71 9.37 -6.28
CA ALA A 51 2.42 8.90 -7.48
C ALA A 51 2.01 7.50 -7.90
N THR A 52 1.54 6.66 -6.96
CA THR A 52 1.11 5.29 -7.23
C THR A 52 -0.41 5.13 -7.29
N TRP A 53 -1.13 6.23 -7.40
CA TRP A 53 -2.58 6.25 -7.51
C TRP A 53 -2.95 6.62 -8.93
N HIS A 54 -3.77 5.80 -9.59
CA HIS A 54 -4.17 6.04 -10.98
C HIS A 54 -4.90 7.38 -11.09
N VAL A 55 -4.61 8.13 -12.16
CA VAL A 55 -5.13 9.49 -12.34
C VAL A 55 -6.65 9.55 -12.33
N SER A 56 -7.33 8.48 -12.77
CA SER A 56 -8.80 8.44 -12.84
C SER A 56 -9.48 8.59 -11.47
N THR A 57 -8.80 8.19 -10.39
CA THR A 57 -9.37 8.19 -9.04
C THR A 57 -8.50 8.92 -8.02
N ARG A 58 -7.35 9.44 -8.46
CA ARG A 58 -6.38 10.09 -7.58
C ARG A 58 -6.95 11.39 -6.98
N PRO A 59 -6.91 11.53 -5.63
CA PRO A 59 -7.29 12.79 -5.00
C PRO A 59 -6.26 13.89 -5.27
N ALA A 60 -6.65 15.14 -5.05
CA ALA A 60 -5.73 16.26 -5.26
C ALA A 60 -4.60 16.30 -4.23
N SER A 61 -4.87 15.80 -3.01
CA SER A 61 -3.89 15.78 -1.93
C SER A 61 -4.20 14.64 -0.98
N MET A 62 -3.23 14.30 -0.11
CA MET A 62 -3.37 13.29 0.93
C MET A 62 -3.13 13.92 2.28
N ASP A 63 -4.10 13.76 3.18
CA ASP A 63 -3.97 14.14 4.58
C ASP A 63 -3.96 12.89 5.45
N PHE A 64 -3.20 12.94 6.54
CA PHE A 64 -3.08 11.81 7.47
C PHE A 64 -3.67 12.20 8.81
N ASP A 65 -4.41 11.26 9.41
CA ASP A 65 -4.87 11.41 10.78
C ASP A 65 -3.70 11.11 11.71
N GLU A 66 -3.21 12.14 12.40
CA GLU A 66 -2.05 12.01 13.27
C GLU A 66 -2.27 11.07 14.46
N GLY A 67 -3.52 10.86 14.84
CA GLY A 67 -3.87 9.97 15.94
C GLY A 67 -3.84 8.48 15.58
N VAL A 68 -3.72 8.14 14.30
CA VAL A 68 -3.75 6.74 13.88
C VAL A 68 -2.40 6.07 14.12
N LYS A 69 -2.45 4.92 14.80
CA LYS A 69 -1.29 4.04 14.95
C LYS A 69 -1.53 2.78 14.13
N TRP A 70 -0.70 2.51 13.16
CA TRP A 70 -0.79 1.32 12.32
C TRP A 70 -0.22 0.12 13.07
N LEU A 71 -0.96 -0.99 13.08
CA LEU A 71 -0.64 -2.18 13.90
C LEU A 71 -0.23 -3.38 13.06
N GLY A 72 -0.50 -3.38 11.76
CA GLY A 72 -0.08 -4.48 10.92
C GLY A 72 -0.90 -4.60 9.64
N LEU A 73 -0.33 -5.34 8.71
CA LEU A 73 -0.93 -5.64 7.41
C LEU A 73 -0.88 -7.13 7.19
N GLU A 74 -2.01 -7.69 6.76
CA GLU A 74 -2.08 -9.09 6.34
C GLU A 74 -2.63 -9.13 4.93
N VAL A 75 -1.84 -9.61 3.97
CA VAL A 75 -2.30 -9.82 2.60
C VAL A 75 -2.93 -11.21 2.55
N LYS A 76 -4.23 -11.25 2.24
CA LYS A 76 -5.01 -12.49 2.17
C LYS A 76 -4.89 -13.18 0.83
N ARG A 77 -4.87 -12.40 -0.25
CA ARG A 77 -4.87 -12.95 -1.60
C ARG A 77 -4.31 -11.92 -2.58
N HIS A 78 -3.49 -12.40 -3.51
CA HIS A 78 -3.05 -11.64 -4.66
C HIS A 78 -3.53 -12.38 -5.91
N THR A 79 -4.39 -11.75 -6.69
CA THR A 79 -5.03 -12.37 -7.87
C THR A 79 -4.66 -11.60 -9.12
N PRO A 80 -3.64 -12.05 -9.87
CA PRO A 80 -3.38 -11.49 -11.20
C PRO A 80 -4.55 -11.84 -12.13
N ILE A 81 -5.08 -10.84 -12.83
CA ILE A 81 -6.19 -11.02 -13.76
C ILE A 81 -5.66 -11.16 -15.18
N ASP A 82 -4.77 -10.25 -15.57
CA ASP A 82 -4.05 -10.31 -16.84
C ASP A 82 -2.72 -9.55 -16.68
N ALA A 83 -2.02 -9.28 -17.77
CA ALA A 83 -0.72 -8.63 -17.72
C ALA A 83 -0.78 -7.20 -17.17
N ALA A 84 -1.95 -6.56 -17.21
CA ALA A 84 -2.12 -5.17 -16.82
C ALA A 84 -3.09 -4.95 -15.66
N HIS A 85 -3.71 -6.01 -15.11
CA HIS A 85 -4.72 -5.89 -14.06
C HIS A 85 -4.50 -6.94 -12.98
N ALA A 86 -4.71 -6.55 -11.72
CA ALA A 86 -4.63 -7.45 -10.58
C ALA A 86 -5.49 -6.94 -9.43
N GLU A 87 -5.83 -7.86 -8.53
CA GLU A 87 -6.53 -7.54 -7.29
C GLU A 87 -5.70 -8.03 -6.10
N VAL A 88 -5.75 -7.28 -5.00
CA VAL A 88 -5.11 -7.68 -3.75
C VAL A 88 -6.13 -7.54 -2.63
N GLU A 89 -6.40 -8.63 -1.94
CA GLU A 89 -7.26 -8.63 -0.76
C GLU A 89 -6.38 -8.60 0.49
N PHE A 90 -6.68 -7.69 1.40
CA PHE A 90 -5.84 -7.51 2.59
C PHE A 90 -6.66 -7.04 3.78
N VAL A 91 -6.08 -7.20 4.97
CA VAL A 91 -6.57 -6.63 6.22
C VAL A 91 -5.49 -5.71 6.77
N ALA A 92 -5.85 -4.46 7.02
CA ALA A 92 -4.99 -3.49 7.69
C ALA A 92 -5.58 -3.20 9.06
N ARG A 93 -4.75 -3.28 10.11
CA ARG A 93 -5.16 -3.00 11.48
C ARG A 93 -4.54 -1.72 11.96
N SER A 94 -5.32 -0.93 12.68
CA SER A 94 -4.87 0.33 13.24
C SER A 94 -5.56 0.59 14.57
N ARG A 95 -5.07 1.61 15.29
CA ARG A 95 -5.69 2.08 16.53
C ARG A 95 -5.84 3.59 16.44
N LEU A 96 -7.03 4.07 16.78
CA LEU A 96 -7.31 5.50 16.83
C LEU A 96 -7.96 5.80 18.17
N GLN A 97 -7.33 6.67 18.98
CA GLN A 97 -7.83 7.08 20.28
C GLN A 97 -8.15 5.86 21.18
N GLY A 98 -7.26 4.88 21.20
CA GLY A 98 -7.41 3.67 22.00
C GLY A 98 -8.36 2.63 21.42
N ARG A 99 -9.00 2.90 20.29
CA ARG A 99 -9.92 1.97 19.65
C ARG A 99 -9.26 1.25 18.50
N GLY A 100 -9.30 -0.08 18.52
CA GLY A 100 -8.82 -0.91 17.43
C GLY A 100 -9.73 -0.79 16.21
N GLN A 101 -9.14 -0.68 15.02
CA GLN A 101 -9.85 -0.65 13.75
C GLN A 101 -9.28 -1.72 12.84
N ARG A 102 -10.16 -2.32 12.03
CA ARG A 102 -9.80 -3.35 11.09
C ARG A 102 -10.43 -3.01 9.75
N MET A 103 -9.59 -2.78 8.73
CA MET A 103 -10.06 -2.53 7.38
C MET A 103 -9.77 -3.77 6.53
N HIS A 104 -10.81 -4.38 5.96
CA HIS A 104 -10.69 -5.51 5.05
C HIS A 104 -11.15 -5.03 3.67
N GLU A 105 -10.24 -5.04 2.71
CA GLU A 105 -10.50 -4.48 1.38
C GLU A 105 -9.97 -5.42 0.30
N ARG A 106 -10.65 -5.43 -0.84
CA ARG A 106 -10.13 -5.99 -2.08
C ARG A 106 -9.89 -4.83 -3.03
N SER A 107 -8.61 -4.51 -3.24
CA SER A 107 -8.18 -3.38 -4.06
C SER A 107 -7.92 -3.81 -5.49
N ARG A 108 -8.20 -2.90 -6.43
CA ARG A 108 -7.94 -3.11 -7.86
C ARG A 108 -6.73 -2.29 -8.28
N PHE A 109 -5.87 -2.91 -9.07
CA PHE A 109 -4.64 -2.31 -9.57
C PHE A 109 -4.54 -2.46 -11.08
N VAL A 110 -3.88 -1.49 -11.71
CA VAL A 110 -3.58 -1.50 -13.14
C VAL A 110 -2.10 -1.25 -13.34
N CYS A 111 -1.52 -1.88 -14.37
CA CYS A 111 -0.12 -1.64 -14.75
C CYS A 111 -0.11 -0.83 -16.03
N GLU A 112 0.51 0.36 -15.98
CA GLU A 112 0.67 1.25 -17.12
C GLU A 112 2.14 1.65 -17.24
N ASP A 113 2.71 1.47 -18.42
CA ASP A 113 4.11 1.80 -18.70
C ASP A 113 5.08 1.16 -17.69
N GLY A 114 4.80 -0.09 -17.29
CA GLY A 114 5.63 -0.83 -16.34
C GLY A 114 5.41 -0.47 -14.88
N HIS A 115 4.47 0.41 -14.57
CA HIS A 115 4.18 0.84 -13.21
C HIS A 115 2.81 0.37 -12.76
N TRP A 116 2.77 -0.37 -11.65
CA TRP A 116 1.52 -0.74 -10.99
C TRP A 116 0.95 0.46 -10.25
N LEU A 117 -0.36 0.69 -10.42
CA LEU A 117 -1.06 1.82 -9.83
C LEU A 117 -2.33 1.33 -9.14
N TYR A 118 -2.63 1.91 -7.98
CA TYR A 118 -3.89 1.66 -7.28
C TYR A 118 -5.02 2.42 -7.99
N VAL A 119 -6.15 1.76 -8.20
CA VAL A 119 -7.34 2.39 -8.82
C VAL A 119 -8.41 2.66 -7.77
N ASP A 120 -8.96 1.60 -7.20
CA ASP A 120 -10.01 1.68 -6.19
C ASP A 120 -10.12 0.33 -5.47
N GLY A 121 -11.12 0.19 -4.61
CA GLY A 121 -11.34 -1.07 -3.91
C GLY A 121 -12.71 -1.17 -3.32
N ASP A 122 -13.06 -2.40 -2.92
CA ASP A 122 -14.31 -2.71 -2.23
C ASP A 122 -13.99 -3.08 -0.79
N LEU A 123 -14.69 -2.46 0.16
CA LEU A 123 -14.64 -2.86 1.56
C LEU A 123 -15.44 -4.14 1.74
N LEU A 124 -14.85 -5.11 2.43
CA LEU A 124 -15.44 -6.44 2.61
C LEU A 124 -15.99 -6.64 4.01
#